data_e6c7ec23aa303e31afa8d28cc479e37d
#
_entry.id   e6c7ec23aa303e31afa8d28cc479e37d
#
_cell.length_a   1.000
_cell.length_b   1.000
_cell.length_c   1.000
_cell.angle_alpha   90.00
_cell.angle_beta   90.00
_cell.angle_gamma   90.00
#
_symmetry.space_group_name_H-M   'P 1'
#
loop_
_entity.id
_entity.type
_entity.pdbx_description
1 polymer ?
#
loop_
_entity_poly.entity_id
_entity_poly.type
_entity_poly.pdbx_seq_one_letter_code
_entity_poly.pdbx_strand_id
1 'polypeptide(L)'
;PYKMWKIKGKYLRYIFNKTKYSKKEYFNLDRRNLKDIYWHDGVIDVVRAKTILKFKNVTGKNISYIKNNSEYLIDIDTIKDLKLTKLLLKEKIIKLN
;
A
#
# COMPACT_ATOMS: atom_id res chain seq x y z
N PRO A 1 4.81 9.16 -0.40
CA PRO A 1 5.54 8.27 -1.33
C PRO A 1 6.32 7.15 -0.65
N TYR A 2 6.67 7.27 0.61
CA TYR A 2 7.44 6.24 1.35
C TYR A 2 6.70 4.92 1.59
N LYS A 3 5.38 4.91 1.50
CA LYS A 3 4.55 3.70 1.61
C LYS A 3 4.02 3.21 0.26
N MET A 4 4.67 3.61 -0.81
CA MET A 4 4.30 3.22 -2.17
C MET A 4 5.28 2.19 -2.73
N TRP A 5 4.73 1.22 -3.44
CA TRP A 5 5.45 0.05 -3.92
C TRP A 5 5.17 -0.22 -5.38
N LYS A 6 6.12 -0.84 -6.04
CA LYS A 6 5.95 -1.50 -7.34
C LYS A 6 6.05 -3.00 -7.17
N ILE A 7 5.34 -3.72 -8.00
CA ILE A 7 5.39 -5.18 -8.01
C ILE A 7 6.43 -5.63 -9.04
N LYS A 8 7.34 -6.50 -8.61
CA LYS A 8 8.29 -7.19 -9.48
C LYS A 8 8.22 -8.70 -9.20
N GLY A 9 7.54 -9.44 -10.10
CA GLY A 9 7.24 -10.84 -9.89
C GLY A 9 6.36 -11.06 -8.65
N LYS A 10 6.81 -11.87 -7.73
CA LYS A 10 6.10 -12.18 -6.47
C LYS A 10 6.47 -11.28 -5.30
N TYR A 11 7.34 -10.28 -5.52
CA TYR A 11 7.84 -9.41 -4.46
C TYR A 11 7.54 -7.94 -4.72
N LEU A 12 7.43 -7.19 -3.62
CA LEU A 12 7.37 -5.74 -3.65
C LEU A 12 8.77 -5.14 -3.73
N ARG A 13 8.86 -4.00 -4.41
CA ARG A 13 10.07 -3.17 -4.46
C ARG A 13 9.69 -1.71 -4.24
N TYR A 14 10.57 -0.96 -3.62
CA TYR A 14 10.38 0.49 -3.48
C TYR A 14 10.27 1.16 -4.84
N ILE A 15 9.41 2.16 -4.94
CA ILE A 15 9.28 2.95 -6.16
C ILE A 15 10.51 3.84 -6.39
N PHE A 16 11.17 4.25 -5.31
CA PHE A 16 12.36 5.08 -5.37
C PHE A 16 13.60 4.23 -5.65
N ASN A 17 14.16 4.40 -6.83
CA ASN A 17 15.47 3.87 -7.15
C ASN A 17 16.40 5.07 -7.39
N LYS A 18 17.41 5.25 -6.54
CA LYS A 18 18.30 6.42 -6.52
C LYS A 18 18.96 6.78 -7.87
N THR A 19 18.97 5.84 -8.81
CA THR A 19 19.68 6.01 -10.07
C THR A 19 18.81 6.41 -11.27
N LYS A 20 17.50 6.41 -11.15
CA LYS A 20 16.58 6.61 -12.30
C LYS A 20 15.76 7.90 -12.29
N TYR A 21 15.86 8.71 -11.24
CA TYR A 21 15.01 9.91 -11.10
C TYR A 21 15.50 11.14 -11.87
N SER A 22 16.69 11.12 -12.43
CA SER A 22 17.32 12.34 -12.89
C SER A 22 16.95 12.80 -14.30
N LYS A 23 16.19 12.05 -15.08
CA LYS A 23 16.04 12.37 -16.51
C LYS A 23 14.63 12.33 -17.11
N LYS A 24 13.57 11.99 -16.35
CA LYS A 24 12.20 11.98 -16.90
C LYS A 24 11.26 12.76 -15.99
N GLU A 25 10.60 13.73 -16.58
CA GLU A 25 9.51 14.46 -15.94
C GLU A 25 8.26 13.56 -15.83
N TYR A 26 8.24 12.66 -14.84
CA TYR A 26 7.15 11.70 -14.65
C TYR A 26 5.79 12.35 -14.43
N PHE A 27 5.76 13.56 -13.89
CA PHE A 27 4.53 14.32 -13.68
C PHE A 27 3.91 14.85 -14.99
N ASN A 28 4.68 14.92 -16.06
CA ASN A 28 4.23 15.35 -17.39
C ASN A 28 3.93 14.17 -18.33
N LEU A 29 4.11 12.92 -17.87
CA LEU A 29 3.79 11.77 -18.69
C LEU A 29 2.28 11.53 -18.76
N ASP A 30 1.81 11.07 -19.93
CA ASP A 30 0.47 10.54 -20.06
C ASP A 30 0.24 9.42 -19.05
N ARG A 31 -0.91 9.45 -18.36
CA ARG A 31 -1.31 8.46 -17.36
C ARG A 31 -1.13 7.01 -17.85
N ARG A 32 -1.34 6.76 -19.15
CA ARG A 32 -1.17 5.45 -19.77
C ARG A 32 0.27 4.95 -19.79
N ASN A 33 1.24 5.87 -19.71
CA ASN A 33 2.67 5.56 -19.72
C ASN A 33 3.27 5.45 -18.32
N LEU A 34 2.45 5.68 -17.28
CA LEU A 34 2.86 5.50 -15.89
C LEU A 34 2.65 4.04 -15.48
N LYS A 35 3.63 3.49 -14.78
CA LYS A 35 3.51 2.14 -14.22
C LYS A 35 2.59 2.13 -13.01
N ASP A 36 1.93 1.01 -12.80
CA ASP A 36 1.10 0.81 -11.62
C ASP A 36 1.92 0.92 -10.34
N ILE A 37 1.38 1.65 -9.40
CA ILE A 37 1.95 1.85 -8.07
C ILE A 37 0.92 1.36 -7.06
N TYR A 38 1.39 0.67 -6.03
CA TYR A 38 0.57 0.10 -4.99
C TYR A 38 0.81 0.79 -3.66
N TRP A 39 -0.26 1.03 -2.94
CA TRP A 39 -0.23 1.62 -1.62
C TRP A 39 -0.28 0.53 -0.55
N HIS A 40 0.53 0.68 0.50
CA HIS A 40 0.47 -0.19 1.66
C HIS A 40 -0.70 0.25 2.56
N ASP A 41 -1.73 -0.59 2.65
CA ASP A 41 -2.95 -0.27 3.39
C ASP A 41 -2.85 -0.51 4.91
N GLY A 42 -1.90 -1.31 5.34
CA GLY A 42 -1.68 -1.57 6.77
C GLY A 42 -2.76 -2.42 7.45
N VAL A 43 -3.56 -3.13 6.68
CA VAL A 43 -4.64 -3.96 7.24
C VAL A 43 -4.09 -5.17 7.99
N ILE A 44 -3.18 -5.89 7.37
CA ILE A 44 -2.52 -7.06 7.98
C ILE A 44 -1.09 -7.14 7.48
N ASP A 45 -0.17 -7.23 8.41
CA ASP A 45 1.23 -7.53 8.14
C ASP A 45 1.63 -8.82 8.86
N VAL A 46 2.23 -9.75 8.12
CA VAL A 46 2.74 -11.02 8.66
C VAL A 46 4.24 -11.07 8.48
N VAL A 47 4.96 -11.24 9.56
CA VAL A 47 6.42 -11.24 9.60
C VAL A 47 6.93 -12.50 10.26
N ARG A 48 7.92 -13.14 9.64
CA ARG A 48 8.60 -14.28 10.28
C ARG A 48 9.48 -13.79 11.42
N ALA A 49 9.44 -14.46 12.55
CA ALA A 49 10.32 -14.15 13.70
C ALA A 49 11.81 -14.09 13.29
N LYS A 50 12.24 -15.00 12.42
CA LYS A 50 13.60 -15.01 11.87
C LYS A 50 13.97 -13.70 11.14
N THR A 51 13.03 -13.09 10.45
CA THR A 51 13.22 -11.78 9.79
C THR A 51 13.52 -10.68 10.80
N ILE A 52 12.75 -10.62 11.87
CA ILE A 52 12.96 -9.64 12.94
C ILE A 52 14.33 -9.83 13.60
N LEU A 53 14.68 -11.07 13.91
CA LEU A 53 15.94 -11.39 14.58
C LEU A 53 17.16 -11.11 13.71
N LYS A 54 17.09 -11.40 12.41
CA LYS A 54 18.20 -11.24 11.48
C LYS A 54 18.37 -9.80 11.00
N PHE A 55 17.29 -9.14 10.59
CA PHE A 55 17.34 -7.82 9.96
C PHE A 55 17.03 -6.66 10.90
N LYS A 56 16.64 -6.96 12.15
CA LYS A 56 16.27 -5.95 13.15
C LYS A 56 15.17 -4.99 12.68
N ASN A 57 14.28 -5.47 11.79
CA ASN A 57 13.11 -4.73 11.32
C ASN A 57 11.98 -5.70 10.97
N VAL A 58 10.80 -5.18 10.71
CA VAL A 58 9.60 -5.97 10.37
C VAL A 58 9.40 -6.18 8.88
N THR A 59 10.22 -5.56 8.05
CA THR A 59 10.06 -5.57 6.59
C THR A 59 10.92 -6.66 5.93
N GLY A 60 12.14 -6.86 6.42
CA GLY A 60 13.09 -7.81 5.84
C GLY A 60 13.56 -7.42 4.45
N LYS A 61 14.06 -8.39 3.71
CA LYS A 61 14.62 -8.20 2.36
C LYS A 61 13.62 -8.51 1.26
N ASN A 62 12.82 -9.55 1.42
CA ASN A 62 11.83 -9.98 0.43
C ASN A 62 10.43 -9.84 1.01
N ILE A 63 9.63 -9.00 0.39
CA ILE A 63 8.28 -8.69 0.83
C ILE A 63 7.31 -9.24 -0.20
N SER A 64 6.52 -10.23 0.20
CA SER A 64 5.38 -10.71 -0.58
C SER A 64 4.17 -9.83 -0.33
N TYR A 65 3.11 -10.01 -1.08
CA TYR A 65 1.93 -9.16 -0.98
C TYR A 65 0.65 -9.92 -1.31
N ILE A 66 -0.44 -9.38 -0.83
CA ILE A 66 -1.80 -9.72 -1.26
C ILE A 66 -2.45 -8.42 -1.74
N LYS A 67 -2.96 -8.42 -2.95
CA LYS A 67 -3.70 -7.26 -3.46
C LYS A 67 -5.06 -7.20 -2.80
N ASN A 68 -5.37 -6.07 -2.20
CA ASN A 68 -6.70 -5.79 -1.70
C ASN A 68 -7.51 -5.09 -2.81
N ASN A 69 -8.57 -5.74 -3.25
CA ASN A 69 -9.45 -5.22 -4.30
C ASN A 69 -10.67 -4.48 -3.72
N SER A 70 -10.68 -4.24 -2.41
CA SER A 70 -11.74 -3.47 -1.79
C SER A 70 -11.72 -2.02 -2.30
N GLU A 71 -12.84 -1.55 -2.83
CA GLU A 71 -13.01 -0.16 -3.23
C GLU A 71 -12.98 0.78 -2.02
N TYR A 72 -13.30 0.27 -0.86
CA TYR A 72 -13.39 1.05 0.38
C TYR A 72 -12.43 0.48 1.43
N LEU A 73 -11.27 1.10 1.52
CA LEU A 73 -10.38 0.92 2.64
C LEU A 73 -10.79 1.90 3.74
N ILE A 74 -11.21 1.35 4.86
CA ILE A 74 -11.66 2.14 5.99
C ILE A 74 -10.64 2.00 7.10
N ASP A 75 -10.03 3.12 7.42
CA ASP A 75 -9.13 3.27 8.55
C ASP A 75 -9.72 4.36 9.45
N ILE A 76 -10.02 4.01 10.68
CA ILE A 76 -10.67 4.91 11.63
C ILE A 76 -9.63 5.49 12.57
N ASP A 77 -9.07 6.63 12.20
CA ASP A 77 -8.09 7.37 13.00
C ASP A 77 -8.70 8.62 13.67
N THR A 78 -9.77 9.14 13.09
CA THR A 78 -10.41 10.37 13.55
C THR A 78 -11.92 10.19 13.75
N ILE A 79 -12.55 11.16 14.42
CA ILE A 79 -14.02 11.18 14.56
C ILE A 79 -14.70 11.33 13.19
N LYS A 80 -14.10 12.04 12.27
CA LYS A 80 -14.59 12.12 10.88
C LYS A 80 -14.65 10.75 10.22
N ASP A 81 -13.60 9.95 10.38
CA ASP A 81 -13.53 8.60 9.82
C ASP A 81 -14.62 7.72 10.41
N LEU A 82 -14.87 7.83 11.71
CA LEU A 82 -15.94 7.10 12.39
C LEU A 82 -17.32 7.48 11.85
N LYS A 83 -17.57 8.76 11.68
CA LYS A 83 -18.85 9.27 11.13
C LYS A 83 -19.06 8.80 9.70
N LEU A 84 -18.01 8.87 8.87
CA LEU A 84 -18.05 8.38 7.49
C LEU A 84 -18.34 6.87 7.46
N THR A 85 -17.65 6.09 8.30
CA THR A 85 -17.85 4.64 8.39
C THR A 85 -19.29 4.29 8.78
N LYS A 86 -19.86 4.99 9.76
CA LYS A 86 -21.26 4.82 10.16
C LYS A 86 -22.22 5.12 9.02
N LEU A 87 -21.95 6.18 8.25
CA LEU A 87 -22.76 6.55 7.09
C LEU A 87 -22.69 5.46 6.01
N LEU A 88 -21.50 4.97 5.68
CA LEU A 88 -21.31 3.91 4.69
C LEU A 88 -22.03 2.61 5.10
N LEU A 89 -22.05 2.27 6.39
CA LEU A 89 -22.80 1.13 6.91
C LEU A 89 -24.32 1.35 6.80
N LYS A 90 -24.79 2.54 7.14
CA LYS A 90 -26.20 2.91 7.06
C LYS A 90 -26.72 2.83 5.63
N GLU A 91 -25.96 3.33 4.67
CA GLU A 91 -26.29 3.31 3.25
C GLU A 91 -26.03 1.96 2.58
N LYS A 92 -25.62 0.96 3.35
CA LYS A 92 -25.30 -0.41 2.87
C LYS A 92 -24.24 -0.45 1.77
N ILE A 93 -23.38 0.57 1.71
CA ILE A 93 -22.23 0.61 0.78
C ILE A 93 -21.16 -0.36 1.25
N ILE A 94 -20.97 -0.49 2.56
CA ILE A 94 -20.11 -1.48 3.19
C ILE A 94 -20.92 -2.36 4.12
N LYS A 95 -20.39 -3.54 4.44
CA LYS A 95 -21.01 -4.52 5.34
C LYS A 95 -20.03 -4.98 6.39
N LEU A 96 -20.54 -5.17 7.62
CA LEU A 96 -19.84 -5.93 8.64
C LEU A 96 -20.10 -7.43 8.41
N ASN A 97 -19.02 -8.20 8.40
CA ASN A 97 -19.12 -9.66 8.32
C ASN A 97 -19.29 -10.28 9.72
#